data_169fcc93543601cafeb884ac8bab6836
#
_entry.id   169fcc93543601cafeb884ac8bab6836
#
_cell.length_a   1.000
_cell.length_b   1.000
_cell.length_c   1.000
_cell.angle_alpha   90.00
_cell.angle_beta   90.00
_cell.angle_gamma   90.00
#
_symmetry.space_group_name_H-M   'P 1'
#
loop_
_entity.id
_entity.type
_entity.pdbx_description
1 polymer ?
#
loop_
_entity_poly.entity_id
_entity_poly.type
_entity_poly.pdbx_seq_one_letter_code
_entity_poly.pdbx_strand_id
1 'polypeptide(L)'
;MRALLDVNVIIALLDPDHAFHERAHAWWAGNRTHGWASCPLTENGVVRIMSHPGYSKATRFTPGDLLGRLQQFAAQSDHEFWPDSISLRDDRLFNTERIHTSRQLTDVYLLALAVAHKGRLVTFDQGISLSCVHHAKAANMCIG
;
A
#
# COMPACT_ATOMS: atom_id res chain seq x y z
N MET A 1 -3.28 8.60 -12.53
CA MET A 1 -3.83 7.51 -11.71
C MET A 1 -3.48 7.71 -10.25
N ARG A 2 -4.50 7.69 -9.41
CA ARG A 2 -4.30 7.74 -7.96
C ARG A 2 -3.56 6.48 -7.49
N ALA A 3 -2.65 6.63 -6.56
CA ALA A 3 -1.76 5.57 -6.11
C ALA A 3 -2.22 5.01 -4.76
N LEU A 4 -2.67 3.75 -4.74
CA LEU A 4 -2.82 3.01 -3.49
C LEU A 4 -1.42 2.63 -3.02
N LEU A 5 -0.98 3.19 -1.91
CA LEU A 5 0.35 2.91 -1.39
C LEU A 5 0.33 1.63 -0.55
N ASP A 6 1.20 0.70 -0.91
CA ASP A 6 1.41 -0.50 -0.12
C ASP A 6 2.00 -0.14 1.25
N VAL A 7 1.81 -1.02 2.20
CA VAL A 7 2.30 -0.84 3.59
C VAL A 7 3.79 -0.47 3.61
N ASN A 8 4.62 -1.17 2.84
CA ASN A 8 6.05 -0.92 2.82
C ASN A 8 6.41 0.48 2.31
N VAL A 9 5.64 1.04 1.39
CA VAL A 9 5.86 2.39 0.87
C VAL A 9 5.46 3.44 1.90
N ILE A 10 4.32 3.27 2.56
CA ILE A 10 3.88 4.19 3.61
C ILE A 10 4.88 4.21 4.77
N ILE A 11 5.33 3.04 5.22
CA ILE A 11 6.33 2.94 6.28
C ILE A 11 7.61 3.68 5.89
N ALA A 12 8.10 3.46 4.66
CA ALA A 12 9.31 4.13 4.18
C ALA A 12 9.15 5.66 4.12
N LEU A 13 7.95 6.16 3.82
CA LEU A 13 7.68 7.59 3.83
C LEU A 13 7.67 8.15 5.25
N LEU A 14 7.14 7.41 6.23
CA LEU A 14 6.99 7.88 7.60
C LEU A 14 8.23 7.71 8.47
N ASP A 15 9.10 6.74 8.15
CA ASP A 15 10.26 6.41 8.97
C ASP A 15 11.55 6.88 8.31
N PRO A 16 12.20 7.96 8.83
CA PRO A 16 13.45 8.46 8.26
C PRO A 16 14.61 7.46 8.29
N ASP A 17 14.56 6.48 9.17
CA ASP A 17 15.62 5.47 9.31
C ASP A 17 15.37 4.23 8.44
N HIS A 18 14.26 4.20 7.70
CA HIS A 18 13.96 3.08 6.81
C HIS A 18 14.94 3.04 5.63
N ALA A 19 15.36 1.83 5.25
CA ALA A 19 16.32 1.63 4.16
C ALA A 19 15.86 2.28 2.84
N PHE A 20 14.55 2.33 2.59
CA PHE A 20 13.97 2.89 1.37
C PHE A 20 13.36 4.28 1.54
N HIS A 21 13.68 4.96 2.65
CA HIS A 21 13.10 6.28 2.93
C HIS A 21 13.37 7.28 1.80
N GLU A 22 14.63 7.41 1.37
CA GLU A 22 14.99 8.34 0.29
C GLU A 22 14.33 7.96 -1.04
N ARG A 23 14.31 6.67 -1.34
CA ARG A 23 13.66 6.15 -2.55
C ARG A 23 12.16 6.45 -2.56
N ALA A 24 11.49 6.25 -1.43
CA ALA A 24 10.06 6.52 -1.30
C ALA A 24 9.78 8.02 -1.46
N HIS A 25 10.57 8.87 -0.83
CA HIS A 25 10.41 10.32 -0.95
C HIS A 25 10.72 10.84 -2.34
N ALA A 26 11.70 10.28 -3.04
CA ALA A 26 11.98 10.64 -4.43
C ALA A 26 10.79 10.30 -5.34
N TRP A 27 10.21 9.12 -5.15
CA TRP A 27 9.01 8.73 -5.88
C TRP A 27 7.85 9.69 -5.55
N TRP A 28 7.63 9.97 -4.28
CA TRP A 28 6.55 10.85 -3.81
C TRP A 28 6.67 12.25 -4.44
N ALA A 29 7.85 12.82 -4.44
CA ALA A 29 8.09 14.15 -5.01
C ALA A 29 7.66 14.25 -6.47
N GLY A 30 7.85 13.18 -7.25
CA GLY A 30 7.49 13.14 -8.67
C GLY A 30 6.04 12.74 -8.94
N ASN A 31 5.31 12.21 -7.94
CA ASN A 31 4.01 11.59 -8.17
C ASN A 31 2.87 12.12 -7.28
N ARG A 32 3.17 12.96 -6.30
CA ARG A 32 2.17 13.44 -5.32
C ARG A 32 0.97 14.14 -5.96
N THR A 33 1.15 14.75 -7.11
CA THR A 33 0.08 15.48 -7.80
C THR A 33 -1.02 14.56 -8.33
N HIS A 34 -0.74 13.27 -8.49
CA HIS A 34 -1.75 12.30 -8.91
C HIS A 34 -2.63 11.84 -7.74
N GLY A 35 -2.29 12.22 -6.53
CA GLY A 35 -2.98 11.79 -5.32
C GLY A 35 -2.64 10.36 -4.91
N TRP A 36 -2.97 10.02 -3.68
CA TRP A 36 -2.77 8.69 -3.14
C TRP A 36 -4.00 8.21 -2.40
N ALA A 37 -4.02 6.94 -2.10
CA ALA A 37 -5.09 6.31 -1.35
C ALA A 37 -4.53 5.38 -0.30
N SER A 38 -5.29 5.20 0.76
CA SER A 38 -5.13 4.13 1.74
C SER A 38 -6.43 3.37 1.88
N CYS A 39 -6.36 2.21 2.49
CA CYS A 39 -7.53 1.39 2.82
C CYS A 39 -7.35 0.84 4.25
N PRO A 40 -8.38 0.22 4.84
CA PRO A 40 -8.26 -0.33 6.19
C PRO A 40 -7.07 -1.28 6.34
N LEU A 41 -6.83 -2.11 5.34
CA LEU A 41 -5.75 -3.09 5.37
C LEU A 41 -4.37 -2.42 5.41
N THR A 42 -4.14 -1.39 4.61
CA THR A 42 -2.85 -0.68 4.60
C THR A 42 -2.65 0.15 5.86
N GLU A 43 -3.67 0.85 6.33
CA GLU A 43 -3.58 1.66 7.56
C GLU A 43 -3.31 0.77 8.76
N ASN A 44 -4.06 -0.32 8.90
CA ASN A 44 -3.85 -1.28 9.97
C ASN A 44 -2.44 -1.89 9.90
N GLY A 45 -1.99 -2.26 8.71
CA GLY A 45 -0.68 -2.86 8.50
C GLY A 45 0.47 -1.95 8.92
N VAL A 46 0.40 -0.66 8.57
CA VAL A 46 1.42 0.33 8.94
C VAL A 46 1.53 0.44 10.45
N VAL A 47 0.40 0.64 11.12
CA VAL A 47 0.39 0.84 12.57
C VAL A 47 0.84 -0.43 13.30
N ARG A 48 0.35 -1.59 12.87
CA ARG A 48 0.70 -2.87 13.50
C ARG A 48 2.18 -3.19 13.36
N ILE A 49 2.76 -2.96 12.19
CA ILE A 49 4.17 -3.27 11.94
C ILE A 49 5.08 -2.30 12.69
N MET A 50 4.85 -0.99 12.53
CA MET A 50 5.75 0.02 13.12
C MET A 50 5.65 0.09 14.64
N SER A 51 4.49 -0.22 15.23
CA SER A 51 4.32 -0.23 16.68
C SER A 51 4.81 -1.51 17.35
N HIS A 52 5.15 -2.53 16.55
CA HIS A 52 5.67 -3.79 17.09
C HIS A 52 7.01 -3.54 17.79
N PRO A 53 7.24 -4.10 19.01
CA PRO A 53 8.51 -3.89 19.74
C PRO A 53 9.75 -4.31 18.96
N GLY A 54 9.63 -5.28 18.07
CA GLY A 54 10.73 -5.76 17.24
C GLY A 54 11.01 -4.96 15.98
N TYR A 55 10.21 -3.92 15.70
CA TYR A 55 10.37 -3.14 14.46
C TYR A 55 11.70 -2.37 14.44
N SER A 56 12.03 -1.69 15.52
CA SER A 56 13.27 -0.91 15.62
C SER A 56 13.84 -1.02 17.04
N LYS A 57 15.17 -1.12 17.12
CA LYS A 57 15.86 -1.08 18.41
C LYS A 57 16.08 0.35 18.93
N ALA A 58 16.15 1.31 18.01
CA ALA A 58 16.49 2.69 18.31
C ALA A 58 15.28 3.55 18.66
N THR A 59 14.11 3.27 18.03
CA THR A 59 12.92 4.10 18.17
C THR A 59 11.70 3.24 18.49
N ARG A 60 10.92 3.71 19.49
CA ARG A 60 9.61 3.14 19.81
C ARG A 60 8.53 4.02 19.22
N PHE A 61 7.69 3.41 18.39
CA PHE A 61 6.51 4.07 17.86
C PHE A 61 5.28 3.54 18.58
N THR A 62 4.45 4.42 19.12
CA THR A 62 3.17 4.01 19.71
C THR A 62 2.09 4.02 18.62
N PRO A 63 1.04 3.19 18.75
CA PRO A 63 -0.08 3.23 17.81
C PRO A 63 -0.70 4.63 17.69
N GLY A 64 -0.86 5.34 18.83
CA GLY A 64 -1.42 6.70 18.80
C GLY A 64 -0.58 7.69 18.01
N ASP A 65 0.75 7.65 18.17
CA ASP A 65 1.66 8.51 17.41
C ASP A 65 1.57 8.22 15.92
N LEU A 66 1.52 6.95 15.55
CA LEU A 66 1.45 6.54 14.14
C LEU A 66 0.14 6.94 13.50
N LEU A 67 -0.96 6.78 14.21
CA LEU A 67 -2.27 7.22 13.73
C LEU A 67 -2.31 8.74 13.52
N GLY A 68 -1.70 9.50 14.43
CA GLY A 68 -1.56 10.94 14.29
C GLY A 68 -0.74 11.33 13.06
N ARG A 69 0.37 10.63 12.81
CA ARG A 69 1.21 10.87 11.62
C ARG A 69 0.49 10.54 10.32
N LEU A 70 -0.23 9.42 10.28
CA LEU A 70 -1.03 9.05 9.12
C LEU A 70 -2.10 10.09 8.83
N GLN A 71 -2.82 10.54 9.87
CA GLN A 71 -3.85 11.57 9.71
C GLN A 71 -3.27 12.87 9.21
N GLN A 72 -2.13 13.29 9.73
CA GLN A 72 -1.46 14.51 9.30
C GLN A 72 -0.99 14.40 7.86
N PHE A 73 -0.39 13.27 7.48
CA PHE A 73 0.04 13.04 6.10
C PHE A 73 -1.14 13.08 5.14
N ALA A 74 -2.24 12.43 5.47
CA ALA A 74 -3.46 12.44 4.67
C ALA A 74 -4.05 13.85 4.55
N ALA A 75 -4.10 14.61 5.66
CA ALA A 75 -4.66 15.96 5.68
C ALA A 75 -3.84 16.97 4.89
N GLN A 76 -2.52 16.76 4.76
CA GLN A 76 -1.59 17.67 4.08
C GLN A 76 -1.36 17.31 2.61
N SER A 77 -2.05 16.29 2.10
CA SER A 77 -1.84 15.78 0.75
C SER A 77 -3.19 15.45 0.10
N ASP A 78 -3.16 15.12 -1.19
CA ASP A 78 -4.33 14.68 -1.93
C ASP A 78 -4.57 13.18 -1.64
N HIS A 79 -5.40 12.92 -0.64
CA HIS A 79 -5.67 11.58 -0.14
C HIS A 79 -7.14 11.20 -0.29
N GLU A 80 -7.37 9.93 -0.68
CA GLU A 80 -8.69 9.28 -0.61
C GLU A 80 -8.60 8.03 0.25
N PHE A 81 -9.62 7.81 1.06
CA PHE A 81 -9.78 6.54 1.77
C PHE A 81 -10.63 5.60 0.93
N TRP A 82 -10.10 4.42 0.62
CA TRP A 82 -10.81 3.38 -0.12
C TRP A 82 -11.26 2.28 0.84
N PRO A 83 -12.57 2.09 1.05
CA PRO A 83 -13.03 0.97 1.88
C PRO A 83 -12.60 -0.38 1.29
N ASP A 84 -12.46 -1.38 2.15
CA ASP A 84 -12.24 -2.76 1.71
C ASP A 84 -13.55 -3.34 1.16
N SER A 85 -13.95 -2.88 -0.03
CA SER A 85 -15.26 -3.12 -0.63
C SER A 85 -15.32 -4.32 -1.56
N ILE A 86 -14.19 -5.00 -1.78
CA ILE A 86 -14.11 -6.18 -2.65
C ILE A 86 -13.83 -7.43 -1.83
N SER A 87 -14.20 -8.57 -2.37
CA SER A 87 -14.00 -9.88 -1.72
C SER A 87 -13.08 -10.76 -2.54
N LEU A 88 -12.14 -11.42 -1.87
CA LEU A 88 -11.28 -12.45 -2.50
C LEU A 88 -12.09 -13.59 -3.13
N ARG A 89 -13.34 -13.76 -2.74
CA ARG A 89 -14.24 -14.78 -3.31
C ARG A 89 -14.87 -14.34 -4.63
N ASP A 90 -14.69 -13.10 -5.04
CA ASP A 90 -15.28 -12.59 -6.28
C ASP A 90 -14.39 -13.00 -7.47
N ASP A 91 -14.86 -14.02 -8.21
CA ASP A 91 -14.14 -14.59 -9.35
C ASP A 91 -14.15 -13.68 -10.59
N ARG A 92 -14.93 -12.60 -10.58
CA ARG A 92 -14.85 -11.57 -11.64
C ARG A 92 -13.63 -10.69 -11.46
N LEU A 93 -13.10 -10.60 -10.22
CA LEU A 93 -11.95 -9.76 -9.88
C LEU A 93 -10.67 -10.58 -9.78
N PHE A 94 -10.75 -11.77 -9.17
CA PHE A 94 -9.57 -12.57 -8.83
C PHE A 94 -9.49 -13.83 -9.68
N ASN A 95 -8.31 -14.07 -10.24
CA ASN A 95 -7.99 -15.34 -10.88
C ASN A 95 -7.37 -16.27 -9.84
N THR A 96 -8.23 -17.00 -9.14
CA THR A 96 -7.82 -17.82 -7.99
C THR A 96 -6.86 -18.95 -8.37
N GLU A 97 -6.88 -19.39 -9.62
CA GLU A 97 -5.95 -20.41 -10.12
C GLU A 97 -4.50 -19.92 -10.14
N ARG A 98 -4.28 -18.62 -10.13
CA ARG A 98 -2.97 -18.01 -10.13
C ARG A 98 -2.48 -17.61 -8.74
N ILE A 99 -3.31 -17.77 -7.72
CA ILE A 99 -2.94 -17.47 -6.34
C ILE A 99 -2.52 -18.78 -5.68
N HIS A 100 -1.22 -18.97 -5.49
CA HIS A 100 -0.65 -20.26 -5.07
C HIS A 100 -0.22 -20.29 -3.61
N THR A 101 0.05 -19.13 -2.99
CA THR A 101 0.59 -19.06 -1.64
C THR A 101 -0.13 -18.02 -0.81
N SER A 102 -0.15 -18.22 0.51
CA SER A 102 -0.71 -17.24 1.45
C SER A 102 0.02 -15.90 1.41
N ARG A 103 1.27 -15.89 1.02
CA ARG A 103 2.10 -14.67 0.95
C ARG A 103 1.62 -13.71 -0.14
N GLN A 104 0.90 -14.22 -1.15
CA GLN A 104 0.38 -13.40 -2.25
C GLN A 104 -0.90 -12.65 -1.89
N LEU A 105 -1.63 -13.09 -0.86
CA LEU A 105 -3.03 -12.66 -0.64
C LEU A 105 -3.18 -11.15 -0.47
N THR A 106 -2.39 -10.52 0.40
CA THR A 106 -2.51 -9.08 0.65
C THR A 106 -2.18 -8.28 -0.60
N ASP A 107 -1.10 -8.62 -1.27
CA ASP A 107 -0.66 -7.89 -2.46
C ASP A 107 -1.66 -8.02 -3.60
N VAL A 108 -2.18 -9.22 -3.81
CA VAL A 108 -3.19 -9.49 -4.84
C VAL A 108 -4.47 -8.71 -4.54
N TYR A 109 -4.89 -8.69 -3.26
CA TYR A 109 -6.04 -7.91 -2.84
C TYR A 109 -5.85 -6.41 -3.13
N LEU A 110 -4.70 -5.86 -2.75
CA LEU A 110 -4.42 -4.44 -2.97
C LEU A 110 -4.37 -4.09 -4.46
N LEU A 111 -3.81 -4.95 -5.27
CA LEU A 111 -3.82 -4.76 -6.73
C LEU A 111 -5.26 -4.74 -7.27
N ALA A 112 -6.09 -5.68 -6.83
CA ALA A 112 -7.48 -5.73 -7.27
C ALA A 112 -8.28 -4.50 -6.80
N LEU A 113 -8.02 -4.01 -5.60
CA LEU A 113 -8.66 -2.79 -5.10
C LEU A 113 -8.25 -1.58 -5.95
N ALA A 114 -6.97 -1.48 -6.31
CA ALA A 114 -6.49 -0.42 -7.19
C ALA A 114 -7.16 -0.50 -8.57
N VAL A 115 -7.27 -1.69 -9.14
CA VAL A 115 -7.95 -1.88 -10.44
C VAL A 115 -9.42 -1.46 -10.34
N ALA A 116 -10.11 -1.84 -9.27
CA ALA A 116 -11.52 -1.49 -9.05
C ALA A 116 -11.73 0.03 -8.98
N HIS A 117 -10.75 0.77 -8.47
CA HIS A 117 -10.78 2.23 -8.39
C HIS A 117 -10.13 2.93 -9.58
N LYS A 118 -9.76 2.19 -10.61
CA LYS A 118 -9.05 2.71 -11.79
C LYS A 118 -7.75 3.44 -11.43
N GLY A 119 -7.11 2.99 -10.37
CA GLY A 119 -5.85 3.48 -9.87
C GLY A 119 -4.71 2.50 -10.09
N ARG A 120 -3.64 2.71 -9.35
CA ARG A 120 -2.48 1.83 -9.39
C ARG A 120 -2.01 1.48 -7.98
N LEU A 121 -1.46 0.29 -7.82
CA LEU A 121 -0.76 -0.10 -6.60
C LEU A 121 0.69 0.34 -6.72
N VAL A 122 1.19 1.04 -5.72
CA VAL A 122 2.61 1.41 -5.62
C VAL A 122 3.23 0.61 -4.49
N THR A 123 4.26 -0.15 -4.81
CA THR A 123 4.90 -1.11 -3.90
C THR A 123 6.39 -1.21 -4.18
N PHE A 124 7.16 -1.66 -3.19
CA PHE A 124 8.55 -2.09 -3.39
C PHE A 124 8.66 -3.58 -3.69
N ASP A 125 7.57 -4.32 -3.58
CA ASP A 125 7.55 -5.76 -3.84
C ASP A 125 7.49 -6.02 -5.35
N GLN A 126 8.48 -6.75 -5.86
CA GLN A 126 8.58 -7.11 -7.28
C GLN A 126 7.91 -8.45 -7.61
N GLY A 127 7.43 -9.16 -6.61
CA GLY A 127 6.86 -10.50 -6.79
C GLY A 127 5.37 -10.55 -7.13
N ILE A 128 4.70 -9.41 -7.29
CA ILE A 128 3.27 -9.37 -7.54
C ILE A 128 2.98 -9.62 -9.02
N SER A 129 2.18 -10.64 -9.31
CA SER A 129 1.81 -11.00 -10.67
C SER A 129 0.47 -10.38 -11.07
N LEU A 130 0.48 -9.67 -12.18
CA LEU A 130 -0.76 -9.09 -12.75
C LEU A 130 -1.78 -10.17 -13.10
N SER A 131 -1.35 -11.39 -13.41
CA SER A 131 -2.24 -12.48 -13.79
C SER A 131 -3.18 -12.95 -12.69
N CYS A 132 -2.89 -12.58 -11.43
CA CYS A 132 -3.75 -12.93 -10.29
C CYS A 132 -5.04 -12.11 -10.23
N VAL A 133 -5.10 -11.01 -10.95
CA VAL A 133 -6.24 -10.07 -10.93
C VAL A 133 -6.73 -9.87 -12.35
N HIS A 134 -8.02 -10.16 -12.56
CA HIS A 134 -8.65 -9.91 -13.84
C HIS A 134 -8.65 -8.41 -14.15
N HIS A 135 -8.41 -8.07 -15.40
CA HIS A 135 -8.36 -6.70 -15.93
C HIS A 135 -7.16 -5.87 -15.41
N ALA A 136 -6.27 -6.43 -14.60
CA ALA A 136 -5.05 -5.74 -14.22
C ALA A 136 -4.12 -5.58 -15.42
N LYS A 137 -3.58 -4.38 -15.57
CA LYS A 137 -2.64 -4.01 -16.64
C LYS A 137 -1.36 -3.46 -16.00
N ALA A 138 -0.31 -3.38 -16.81
CA ALA A 138 0.96 -2.84 -16.34
C ALA A 138 0.82 -1.45 -15.72
N ALA A 139 -0.09 -0.62 -16.24
CA ALA A 139 -0.35 0.72 -15.70
C ALA A 139 -0.96 0.70 -14.27
N ASN A 140 -1.56 -0.41 -13.86
CA ASN A 140 -2.16 -0.55 -12.53
C ASN A 140 -1.14 -0.87 -11.44
N MET A 141 0.13 -1.05 -11.77
CA MET A 141 1.16 -1.34 -10.80
C MET A 141 2.42 -0.55 -11.08
N CYS A 142 3.02 -0.01 -10.02
CA CYS A 142 4.27 0.72 -10.07
C CYS A 142 5.19 0.20 -8.96
N ILE A 143 6.45 -0.05 -9.32
CA ILE A 143 7.47 -0.41 -8.34
C ILE A 143 8.26 0.86 -8.05
N GLY A 144 8.11 1.32 -6.82
CA GLY A 144 8.70 2.56 -6.35
C GLY A 144 10.23 2.56 -6.25
#